data_9617798a41ee6cd29387823cfebfe9e6
#
_entry.id   9617798a41ee6cd29387823cfebfe9e6
#
_cell.length_a   1.000
_cell.length_b   1.000
_cell.length_c   1.000
_cell.angle_alpha   90.00
_cell.angle_beta   90.00
_cell.angle_gamma   90.00
#
_symmetry.space_group_name_H-M   'P 1'
#
loop_
_entity.id
_entity.type
_entity.pdbx_description
1 polymer ?
#
loop_
_entity_poly.entity_id
_entity_poly.type
_entity_poly.pdbx_seq_one_letter_code
_entity_poly.pdbx_strand_id
1 'polypeptide(L)'
;MHYLDEGPRDAPVVLMVHGNPTWSFYYRNLVRALSGQFRCIVPDHLGCGLSDKPDDTHYDYRLKSRIEDLDSLVRQLGIDQPLTLVVHDWGGMIGFGWAVQHPDLISRMVVLNTAAFPLPEDKKMPPALSLVRDTAIGAFLVTRFNAFSGIAAHVAFKKPVSREIRQAYTLPYDTPANRIATLKIVQDIPLKETDPGYDILINTAERLHLLQNKPCLIAWGERDFVFDTPFLNQWLEYFPEAQVLRF
;
A
#
# COMPACT_ATOMS: atom_id res chain seq x y z
N MET A 1 10.38 12.83 1.53
CA MET A 1 9.75 11.55 1.94
C MET A 1 10.59 10.91 3.04
N HIS A 2 9.98 10.52 4.16
CA HIS A 2 10.64 9.72 5.21
C HIS A 2 10.69 8.23 4.77
N TYR A 3 11.71 7.52 5.20
CA TYR A 3 11.83 6.06 5.00
C TYR A 3 12.72 5.43 6.07
N LEU A 4 12.48 4.17 6.36
CA LEU A 4 13.43 3.33 7.12
C LEU A 4 14.42 2.70 6.13
N ASP A 5 15.68 2.60 6.52
CA ASP A 5 16.75 1.92 5.78
C ASP A 5 17.59 1.14 6.79
N GLU A 6 17.15 -0.08 7.06
CA GLU A 6 17.65 -0.93 8.14
C GLU A 6 18.32 -2.19 7.58
N GLY A 7 19.47 -2.54 8.16
CA GLY A 7 20.27 -3.71 7.76
C GLY A 7 21.54 -3.35 7.01
N PRO A 8 22.37 -4.35 6.61
CA PRO A 8 23.61 -4.11 5.90
C PRO A 8 23.37 -3.45 4.53
N ARG A 9 24.15 -2.43 4.20
CA ARG A 9 24.01 -1.63 2.98
C ARG A 9 24.22 -2.40 1.68
N ASP A 10 25.04 -3.43 1.73
CA ASP A 10 25.41 -4.33 0.64
C ASP A 10 24.53 -5.61 0.56
N ALA A 11 23.61 -5.77 1.50
CA ALA A 11 22.69 -6.91 1.51
C ALA A 11 21.58 -6.76 0.44
N PRO A 12 20.95 -7.89 0.00
CA PRO A 12 19.82 -7.85 -0.90
C PRO A 12 18.69 -6.97 -0.36
N VAL A 13 18.12 -6.13 -1.23
CA VAL A 13 17.11 -5.14 -0.83
C VAL A 13 15.72 -5.78 -0.72
N VAL A 14 15.00 -5.43 0.34
CA VAL A 14 13.56 -5.68 0.51
C VAL A 14 12.84 -4.34 0.60
N LEU A 15 12.12 -3.97 -0.45
CA LEU A 15 11.32 -2.76 -0.53
C LEU A 15 9.89 -3.07 -0.06
N MET A 16 9.43 -2.42 1.03
CA MET A 16 8.13 -2.69 1.64
C MET A 16 7.23 -1.47 1.51
N VAL A 17 6.17 -1.57 0.69
CA VAL A 17 5.27 -0.45 0.35
C VAL A 17 3.96 -0.60 1.11
N HIS A 18 3.68 0.32 2.02
CA HIS A 18 2.49 0.31 2.87
C HIS A 18 1.25 0.89 2.16
N GLY A 19 0.10 0.71 2.79
CA GLY A 19 -1.18 1.25 2.33
C GLY A 19 -1.79 2.31 3.24
N ASN A 20 -3.10 2.48 3.17
CA ASN A 20 -3.85 3.52 3.86
C ASN A 20 -4.82 2.92 4.91
N PRO A 21 -4.85 3.36 6.15
CA PRO A 21 -4.12 4.48 6.76
C PRO A 21 -2.83 4.06 7.49
N THR A 22 -2.16 3.03 7.03
CA THR A 22 -0.92 2.57 7.65
C THR A 22 0.30 3.43 7.26
N TRP A 23 1.46 3.09 7.78
CA TRP A 23 2.75 3.71 7.52
C TRP A 23 3.86 2.71 7.79
N SER A 24 5.14 3.06 7.70
CA SER A 24 6.26 2.13 7.86
C SER A 24 6.18 1.27 9.13
N PHE A 25 5.53 1.75 10.18
CA PHE A 25 5.26 0.99 11.41
C PHE A 25 4.48 -0.32 11.17
N TYR A 26 3.72 -0.44 10.08
CA TYR A 26 3.06 -1.68 9.68
C TYR A 26 4.07 -2.82 9.54
N TYR A 27 5.19 -2.55 8.93
CA TYR A 27 6.24 -3.53 8.64
C TYR A 27 7.26 -3.72 9.77
N ARG A 28 7.11 -3.09 10.94
CA ARG A 28 8.06 -3.13 12.07
C ARG A 28 8.54 -4.53 12.45
N ASN A 29 7.66 -5.53 12.41
CA ASN A 29 8.01 -6.91 12.76
C ASN A 29 8.79 -7.60 11.64
N LEU A 30 8.46 -7.32 10.37
CA LEU A 30 9.22 -7.83 9.21
C LEU A 30 10.62 -7.19 9.18
N VAL A 31 10.72 -5.89 9.37
CA VAL A 31 12.02 -5.19 9.46
C VAL A 31 12.89 -5.82 10.54
N ARG A 32 12.36 -6.00 11.75
CA ARG A 32 13.11 -6.63 12.86
C ARG A 32 13.55 -8.07 12.56
N ALA A 33 12.74 -8.82 11.82
CA ALA A 33 13.05 -10.19 11.46
C ALA A 33 14.07 -10.30 10.30
N LEU A 34 14.06 -9.35 9.37
CA LEU A 34 14.81 -9.44 8.13
C LEU A 34 16.10 -8.59 8.12
N SER A 35 16.18 -7.51 8.90
CA SER A 35 17.30 -6.56 8.86
C SER A 35 18.66 -7.14 9.26
N GLY A 36 18.70 -8.33 9.84
CA GLY A 36 19.97 -9.05 10.06
C GLY A 36 20.62 -9.62 8.79
N GLN A 37 19.85 -9.80 7.70
CA GLN A 37 20.30 -10.44 6.46
C GLN A 37 19.96 -9.64 5.19
N PHE A 38 19.03 -8.69 5.27
CA PHE A 38 18.51 -7.89 4.16
C PHE A 38 18.59 -6.41 4.48
N ARG A 39 18.74 -5.59 3.44
CA ARG A 39 18.52 -4.15 3.54
C ARG A 39 17.04 -3.86 3.37
N CYS A 40 16.35 -3.50 4.44
CA CYS A 40 14.93 -3.22 4.48
C CYS A 40 14.68 -1.74 4.21
N ILE A 41 14.08 -1.41 3.08
CA ILE A 41 13.66 -0.05 2.71
C ILE A 41 12.14 0.04 2.86
N VAL A 42 11.69 0.94 3.75
CA VAL A 42 10.25 1.08 4.05
C VAL A 42 9.88 2.56 4.00
N PRO A 43 9.45 3.08 2.85
CA PRO A 43 9.00 4.46 2.73
C PRO A 43 7.71 4.72 3.49
N ASP A 44 7.54 5.94 3.99
CA ASP A 44 6.25 6.53 4.32
C ASP A 44 5.81 7.40 3.14
N HIS A 45 4.66 7.11 2.54
CA HIS A 45 4.13 7.95 1.46
C HIS A 45 3.95 9.40 1.91
N LEU A 46 4.08 10.36 0.99
CA LEU A 46 3.80 11.77 1.30
C LEU A 46 2.40 11.90 1.92
N GLY A 47 2.32 12.62 3.02
CA GLY A 47 1.13 12.77 3.85
C GLY A 47 0.89 11.65 4.86
N CYS A 48 1.67 10.54 4.82
CA CYS A 48 1.56 9.41 5.74
C CYS A 48 2.77 9.32 6.68
N GLY A 49 2.60 8.62 7.80
CA GLY A 49 3.69 8.31 8.72
C GLY A 49 4.48 9.55 9.15
N LEU A 50 5.79 9.47 9.04
CA LEU A 50 6.73 10.54 9.39
C LEU A 50 7.13 11.40 8.18
N SER A 51 6.60 11.15 6.99
CA SER A 51 6.78 12.00 5.81
C SER A 51 6.11 13.35 6.00
N ASP A 52 6.59 14.34 5.22
CA ASP A 52 5.93 15.64 5.10
C ASP A 52 4.45 15.49 4.73
N LYS A 53 3.63 16.41 5.21
CA LYS A 53 2.19 16.40 5.02
C LYS A 53 1.74 17.69 4.31
N PRO A 54 2.08 17.82 3.01
CA PRO A 54 1.64 18.97 2.23
C PRO A 54 0.12 19.04 2.19
N ASP A 55 -0.42 20.22 2.04
CA ASP A 55 -1.83 20.40 1.71
C ASP A 55 -2.11 20.00 0.25
N ASP A 56 -3.37 19.90 -0.12
CA ASP A 56 -3.80 19.46 -1.45
C ASP A 56 -3.65 20.52 -2.56
N THR A 57 -3.12 21.70 -2.25
CA THR A 57 -2.68 22.68 -3.23
C THR A 57 -1.21 22.51 -3.63
N HIS A 58 -0.41 21.83 -2.79
CA HIS A 58 1.01 21.59 -3.01
C HIS A 58 1.32 20.16 -3.44
N TYR A 59 0.40 19.20 -3.20
CA TYR A 59 0.55 17.82 -3.62
C TYR A 59 -0.82 17.23 -3.95
N ASP A 60 -0.95 16.60 -5.11
CA ASP A 60 -2.24 16.15 -5.65
C ASP A 60 -2.78 14.85 -5.05
N TYR A 61 -1.92 14.10 -4.33
CA TYR A 61 -2.26 12.82 -3.70
C TYR A 61 -2.77 11.72 -4.65
N ARG A 62 -2.41 11.79 -5.95
CA ARG A 62 -2.84 10.83 -6.96
C ARG A 62 -1.97 9.59 -6.99
N LEU A 63 -2.53 8.48 -7.52
CA LEU A 63 -1.80 7.23 -7.73
C LEU A 63 -0.52 7.45 -8.56
N LYS A 64 -0.61 8.24 -9.62
CA LYS A 64 0.55 8.59 -10.46
C LYS A 64 1.69 9.18 -9.65
N SER A 65 1.41 10.23 -8.90
CA SER A 65 2.42 10.96 -8.11
C SER A 65 3.06 10.07 -7.06
N ARG A 66 2.31 9.15 -6.45
CA ARG A 66 2.85 8.17 -5.49
C ARG A 66 3.77 7.15 -6.13
N ILE A 67 3.48 6.72 -7.36
CA ILE A 67 4.37 5.85 -8.14
C ILE A 67 5.67 6.60 -8.50
N GLU A 68 5.56 7.86 -8.91
CA GLU A 68 6.71 8.72 -9.22
C GLU A 68 7.57 9.01 -7.99
N ASP A 69 6.94 9.22 -6.83
CA ASP A 69 7.63 9.39 -5.55
C ASP A 69 8.44 8.14 -5.17
N LEU A 70 7.85 6.95 -5.36
CA LEU A 70 8.51 5.68 -5.10
C LEU A 70 9.71 5.48 -6.04
N ASP A 71 9.53 5.77 -7.32
CA ASP A 71 10.59 5.71 -8.34
C ASP A 71 11.75 6.66 -8.00
N SER A 72 11.41 7.89 -7.62
CA SER A 72 12.39 8.90 -7.19
C SER A 72 13.19 8.42 -5.98
N LEU A 73 12.53 7.83 -4.99
CA LEU A 73 13.20 7.28 -3.80
C LEU A 73 14.17 6.16 -4.18
N VAL A 74 13.72 5.18 -4.96
CA VAL A 74 14.54 4.03 -5.38
C VAL A 74 15.79 4.50 -6.13
N ARG A 75 15.64 5.47 -7.04
CA ARG A 75 16.75 6.08 -7.78
C ARG A 75 17.71 6.84 -6.87
N GLN A 76 17.20 7.65 -5.93
CA GLN A 76 18.04 8.42 -5.00
C GLN A 76 18.82 7.54 -4.05
N LEU A 77 18.29 6.36 -3.70
CA LEU A 77 18.98 5.37 -2.88
C LEU A 77 20.02 4.55 -3.67
N GLY A 78 20.12 4.75 -4.99
CA GLY A 78 21.05 4.03 -5.86
C GLY A 78 20.73 2.54 -5.92
N ILE A 79 19.46 2.13 -5.81
CA ILE A 79 19.05 0.74 -5.88
C ILE A 79 18.94 0.36 -7.36
N ASP A 80 19.95 -0.31 -7.88
CA ASP A 80 20.10 -0.74 -9.27
C ASP A 80 20.18 -2.28 -9.42
N GLN A 81 20.10 -3.02 -8.31
CA GLN A 81 20.09 -4.47 -8.29
C GLN A 81 18.69 -5.02 -8.03
N PRO A 82 18.38 -6.23 -8.53
CA PRO A 82 17.06 -6.84 -8.33
C PRO A 82 16.69 -6.99 -6.85
N LEU A 83 15.51 -6.49 -6.48
CA LEU A 83 15.01 -6.43 -5.11
C LEU A 83 13.78 -7.35 -4.89
N THR A 84 13.46 -7.59 -3.62
CA THR A 84 12.20 -8.20 -3.22
C THR A 84 11.18 -7.09 -2.93
N LEU A 85 10.05 -7.11 -3.64
CA LEU A 85 8.95 -6.17 -3.43
C LEU A 85 7.92 -6.78 -2.46
N VAL A 86 7.59 -6.07 -1.38
CA VAL A 86 6.53 -6.44 -0.41
C VAL A 86 5.47 -5.36 -0.42
N VAL A 87 4.21 -5.72 -0.64
CA VAL A 87 3.11 -4.77 -0.78
C VAL A 87 1.90 -5.12 0.08
N HIS A 88 1.20 -4.10 0.56
CA HIS A 88 -0.04 -4.23 1.32
C HIS A 88 -0.99 -3.09 1.00
N ASP A 89 -2.29 -3.36 0.88
CA ASP A 89 -3.35 -2.37 0.65
C ASP A 89 -3.01 -1.47 -0.57
N TRP A 90 -3.04 -0.15 -0.46
CA TRP A 90 -2.62 0.79 -1.52
C TRP A 90 -1.18 0.56 -2.03
N GLY A 91 -0.33 -0.02 -1.18
CA GLY A 91 1.02 -0.40 -1.58
C GLY A 91 1.06 -1.35 -2.77
N GLY A 92 -0.02 -2.12 -3.02
CA GLY A 92 -0.14 -2.94 -4.23
C GLY A 92 -0.24 -2.12 -5.50
N MET A 93 -1.20 -1.17 -5.57
CA MET A 93 -1.35 -0.30 -6.75
C MET A 93 -0.08 0.53 -7.00
N ILE A 94 0.53 1.07 -5.94
CA ILE A 94 1.75 1.88 -6.03
C ILE A 94 2.95 1.01 -6.40
N GLY A 95 3.19 -0.07 -5.65
CA GLY A 95 4.35 -0.93 -5.82
C GLY A 95 4.35 -1.67 -7.15
N PHE A 96 3.22 -2.26 -7.56
CA PHE A 96 3.13 -2.91 -8.87
C PHE A 96 3.07 -1.91 -10.02
N GLY A 97 2.43 -0.74 -9.84
CA GLY A 97 2.48 0.33 -10.82
C GLY A 97 3.90 0.79 -11.13
N TRP A 98 4.78 0.79 -10.12
CA TRP A 98 6.23 0.99 -10.30
C TRP A 98 6.92 -0.25 -10.87
N ALA A 99 6.65 -1.45 -10.35
CA ALA A 99 7.36 -2.69 -10.70
C ALA A 99 7.19 -3.08 -12.18
N VAL A 100 6.00 -2.88 -12.76
CA VAL A 100 5.76 -3.16 -14.19
C VAL A 100 6.49 -2.19 -15.13
N GLN A 101 6.99 -1.07 -14.61
CA GLN A 101 7.86 -0.15 -15.35
C GLN A 101 9.34 -0.55 -15.22
N HIS A 102 9.68 -1.33 -14.17
CA HIS A 102 11.04 -1.77 -13.84
C HIS A 102 11.12 -3.29 -13.59
N PRO A 103 10.63 -4.15 -14.51
CA PRO A 103 10.51 -5.59 -14.26
C PRO A 103 11.86 -6.26 -13.98
N ASP A 104 12.97 -5.72 -14.50
CA ASP A 104 14.31 -6.24 -14.26
C ASP A 104 14.81 -5.98 -12.84
N LEU A 105 14.28 -4.96 -12.15
CA LEU A 105 14.58 -4.68 -10.75
C LEU A 105 13.78 -5.56 -9.78
N ILE A 106 12.89 -6.41 -10.24
CA ILE A 106 12.12 -7.30 -9.38
C ILE A 106 12.72 -8.70 -9.40
N SER A 107 13.17 -9.18 -8.25
CA SER A 107 13.61 -10.57 -8.07
C SER A 107 12.53 -11.47 -7.50
N ARG A 108 11.71 -10.97 -6.59
CA ARG A 108 10.63 -11.68 -5.88
C ARG A 108 9.53 -10.72 -5.48
N MET A 109 8.34 -11.25 -5.21
CA MET A 109 7.20 -10.48 -4.74
C MET A 109 6.55 -11.14 -3.54
N VAL A 110 6.09 -10.30 -2.59
CA VAL A 110 5.27 -10.73 -1.45
C VAL A 110 4.02 -9.84 -1.43
N VAL A 111 2.87 -10.46 -1.61
CA VAL A 111 1.57 -9.80 -1.72
C VAL A 111 0.78 -10.04 -0.43
N LEU A 112 0.42 -8.96 0.26
CA LEU A 112 -0.34 -8.99 1.52
C LEU A 112 -1.64 -8.21 1.33
N ASN A 113 -2.79 -8.87 1.32
CA ASN A 113 -4.13 -8.26 1.18
C ASN A 113 -4.14 -6.91 0.44
N THR A 114 -4.14 -6.96 -0.90
CA THR A 114 -3.99 -5.79 -1.77
C THR A 114 -4.54 -6.07 -3.17
N ALA A 115 -4.51 -5.08 -4.05
CA ALA A 115 -4.77 -5.20 -5.47
C ALA A 115 -3.79 -4.36 -6.30
N ALA A 116 -3.59 -4.77 -7.57
CA ALA A 116 -2.91 -3.98 -8.59
C ALA A 116 -3.69 -4.05 -9.93
N PHE A 117 -5.00 -4.24 -9.82
CA PHE A 117 -5.95 -4.44 -10.91
C PHE A 117 -7.32 -3.86 -10.50
N PRO A 118 -8.23 -3.62 -11.44
CA PRO A 118 -9.58 -3.15 -11.14
C PRO A 118 -10.34 -4.04 -10.17
N LEU A 119 -11.38 -3.46 -9.57
CA LEU A 119 -12.26 -4.19 -8.67
C LEU A 119 -12.79 -5.46 -9.37
N PRO A 120 -12.65 -6.67 -8.77
CA PRO A 120 -13.21 -7.88 -9.34
C PRO A 120 -14.72 -7.76 -9.60
N GLU A 121 -15.22 -8.37 -10.67
CA GLU A 121 -16.64 -8.22 -11.10
C GLU A 121 -17.65 -8.55 -10.00
N ASP A 122 -17.37 -9.58 -9.19
CA ASP A 122 -18.24 -10.01 -8.08
C ASP A 122 -18.07 -9.17 -6.81
N LYS A 123 -17.21 -8.15 -6.83
CA LYS A 123 -16.92 -7.34 -5.66
C LYS A 123 -17.54 -5.95 -5.73
N LYS A 124 -18.21 -5.56 -4.66
CA LYS A 124 -18.66 -4.17 -4.45
C LYS A 124 -17.76 -3.46 -3.45
N MET A 125 -17.56 -2.17 -3.69
CA MET A 125 -16.88 -1.31 -2.72
C MET A 125 -17.60 -1.38 -1.36
N PRO A 126 -16.90 -1.59 -0.25
CA PRO A 126 -17.50 -1.54 1.08
C PRO A 126 -18.21 -0.20 1.34
N PRO A 127 -19.46 -0.19 1.87
CA PRO A 127 -20.25 1.03 2.04
C PRO A 127 -19.55 2.12 2.85
N ALA A 128 -18.74 1.73 3.85
CA ALA A 128 -17.97 2.69 4.63
C ALA A 128 -16.90 3.41 3.80
N LEU A 129 -16.25 2.71 2.87
CA LEU A 129 -15.30 3.33 1.94
C LEU A 129 -16.00 4.22 0.91
N SER A 130 -17.17 3.78 0.38
CA SER A 130 -18.00 4.61 -0.52
C SER A 130 -18.46 5.90 0.17
N LEU A 131 -18.84 5.83 1.45
CA LEU A 131 -19.19 7.03 2.22
C LEU A 131 -18.01 8.03 2.29
N VAL A 132 -16.82 7.54 2.58
CA VAL A 132 -15.61 8.40 2.67
C VAL A 132 -15.22 8.93 1.29
N ARG A 133 -15.28 8.08 0.25
CA ARG A 133 -14.86 8.42 -1.09
C ARG A 133 -15.79 9.45 -1.75
N ASP A 134 -17.08 9.26 -1.62
CA ASP A 134 -18.07 9.90 -2.49
C ASP A 134 -18.89 11.00 -1.80
N THR A 135 -18.71 11.23 -0.48
CA THR A 135 -19.54 12.20 0.26
C THR A 135 -18.76 13.20 1.10
N ALA A 136 -19.30 14.43 1.19
CA ALA A 136 -18.76 15.45 2.09
C ALA A 136 -18.85 15.06 3.58
N ILE A 137 -19.83 14.24 3.96
CA ILE A 137 -20.00 13.74 5.33
C ILE A 137 -18.85 12.81 5.67
N GLY A 138 -18.51 11.86 4.80
CA GLY A 138 -17.38 10.96 4.99
C GLY A 138 -16.06 11.73 5.08
N ALA A 139 -15.84 12.69 4.19
CA ALA A 139 -14.68 13.58 4.23
C ALA A 139 -14.56 14.34 5.56
N PHE A 140 -15.67 14.90 6.04
CA PHE A 140 -15.73 15.61 7.33
C PHE A 140 -15.41 14.68 8.52
N LEU A 141 -15.94 13.46 8.54
CA LEU A 141 -15.67 12.48 9.59
C LEU A 141 -14.20 12.08 9.63
N VAL A 142 -13.59 11.86 8.48
CA VAL A 142 -12.16 11.52 8.40
C VAL A 142 -11.30 12.69 8.87
N THR A 143 -11.51 13.87 8.32
CA THR A 143 -10.66 15.03 8.63
C THR A 143 -10.87 15.55 10.04
N ARG A 144 -12.13 15.67 10.51
CA ARG A 144 -12.42 16.27 11.81
C ARG A 144 -12.25 15.31 13.00
N PHE A 145 -12.64 14.06 12.84
CA PHE A 145 -12.70 13.08 13.92
C PHE A 145 -11.72 11.91 13.78
N ASN A 146 -10.85 11.94 12.77
CA ASN A 146 -9.94 10.83 12.49
C ASN A 146 -10.66 9.47 12.34
N ALA A 147 -11.88 9.50 11.79
CA ALA A 147 -12.73 8.31 11.75
C ALA A 147 -12.09 7.16 10.94
N PHE A 148 -11.30 7.46 9.92
CA PHE A 148 -10.70 6.42 9.08
C PHE A 148 -9.57 5.68 9.81
N SER A 149 -8.49 6.35 10.21
CA SER A 149 -7.37 5.68 10.89
C SER A 149 -7.75 5.22 12.31
N GLY A 150 -8.62 5.98 12.99
CA GLY A 150 -9.11 5.62 14.32
C GLY A 150 -9.94 4.32 14.31
N ILE A 151 -10.87 4.17 13.38
CA ILE A 151 -11.66 2.94 13.24
C ILE A 151 -10.76 1.79 12.77
N ALA A 152 -9.93 2.00 11.75
CA ALA A 152 -9.02 0.99 11.23
C ALA A 152 -8.12 0.40 12.35
N ALA A 153 -7.61 1.24 13.25
CA ALA A 153 -6.79 0.81 14.39
C ALA A 153 -7.53 -0.11 15.39
N HIS A 154 -8.85 -0.26 15.26
CA HIS A 154 -9.65 -1.16 16.12
C HIS A 154 -10.19 -2.37 15.34
N VAL A 155 -10.59 -2.21 14.08
CA VAL A 155 -11.29 -3.27 13.33
C VAL A 155 -10.37 -4.08 12.40
N ALA A 156 -9.20 -3.55 12.04
CA ALA A 156 -8.30 -4.21 11.10
C ALA A 156 -7.45 -5.34 11.72
N PHE A 157 -7.61 -5.61 13.02
CA PHE A 157 -6.86 -6.66 13.71
C PHE A 157 -7.75 -7.83 14.12
N LYS A 158 -7.43 -9.04 13.64
CA LYS A 158 -8.11 -10.26 14.09
C LYS A 158 -7.83 -10.58 15.58
N LYS A 159 -6.59 -10.37 16.01
CA LYS A 159 -6.18 -10.54 17.41
C LYS A 159 -6.10 -9.17 18.08
N PRO A 160 -6.52 -9.06 19.35
CA PRO A 160 -6.36 -7.81 20.09
C PRO A 160 -4.89 -7.35 20.10
N VAL A 161 -4.67 -6.08 19.80
CA VAL A 161 -3.36 -5.43 19.96
C VAL A 161 -3.40 -4.47 21.13
N SER A 162 -2.24 -4.18 21.72
CA SER A 162 -2.15 -3.28 22.85
C SER A 162 -2.59 -1.85 22.49
N ARG A 163 -2.90 -1.05 23.52
CA ARG A 163 -3.27 0.36 23.33
C ARG A 163 -2.14 1.15 22.65
N GLU A 164 -0.91 0.87 23.02
CA GLU A 164 0.29 1.54 22.49
C GLU A 164 0.44 1.28 20.99
N ILE A 165 0.20 0.04 20.54
CA ILE A 165 0.23 -0.30 19.11
C ILE A 165 -0.87 0.44 18.35
N ARG A 166 -2.11 0.50 18.88
CA ARG A 166 -3.19 1.29 18.25
C ARG A 166 -2.86 2.76 18.19
N GLN A 167 -2.31 3.31 19.25
CA GLN A 167 -1.87 4.72 19.30
C GLN A 167 -0.77 4.98 18.27
N ALA A 168 0.21 4.08 18.13
CA ALA A 168 1.26 4.22 17.13
C ALA A 168 0.71 4.29 15.69
N TYR A 169 -0.33 3.50 15.35
CA TYR A 169 -0.97 3.58 14.03
C TYR A 169 -1.67 4.91 13.76
N THR A 170 -2.19 5.59 14.80
CA THR A 170 -2.93 6.84 14.65
C THR A 170 -2.08 8.08 14.93
N LEU A 171 -0.90 7.91 15.51
CA LEU A 171 -0.01 9.01 15.91
C LEU A 171 0.28 10.02 14.79
N PRO A 172 0.57 9.61 13.54
CA PRO A 172 0.86 10.56 12.48
C PRO A 172 -0.34 11.42 12.03
N TYR A 173 -1.55 11.08 12.48
CA TYR A 173 -2.83 11.65 12.02
C TYR A 173 -3.55 12.43 13.14
N ASP A 174 -2.80 13.11 13.98
CA ASP A 174 -3.26 13.78 15.20
C ASP A 174 -4.10 15.05 14.93
N THR A 175 -3.80 15.80 13.86
CA THR A 175 -4.51 17.01 13.47
C THR A 175 -5.33 16.83 12.19
N PRO A 176 -6.36 17.68 11.93
CA PRO A 176 -7.08 17.66 10.66
C PRO A 176 -6.18 17.81 9.42
N ALA A 177 -5.17 18.66 9.48
CA ALA A 177 -4.20 18.85 8.39
C ALA A 177 -3.41 17.55 8.11
N ASN A 178 -3.04 16.81 9.14
CA ASN A 178 -2.28 15.57 9.02
C ASN A 178 -3.13 14.38 8.51
N ARG A 179 -4.44 14.55 8.28
CA ARG A 179 -5.36 13.54 7.76
C ARG A 179 -5.72 13.73 6.29
N ILE A 180 -5.22 14.75 5.64
CA ILE A 180 -5.51 15.02 4.22
C ILE A 180 -5.17 13.79 3.36
N ALA A 181 -3.98 13.23 3.53
CA ALA A 181 -3.56 12.05 2.78
C ALA A 181 -4.48 10.85 2.98
N THR A 182 -4.91 10.55 4.22
CA THR A 182 -5.77 9.40 4.50
C THR A 182 -7.14 9.52 3.81
N LEU A 183 -7.66 10.74 3.68
CA LEU A 183 -8.88 11.02 2.93
C LEU A 183 -8.63 10.94 1.42
N LYS A 184 -7.62 11.68 0.93
CA LYS A 184 -7.34 11.78 -0.52
C LYS A 184 -7.03 10.42 -1.15
N ILE A 185 -6.34 9.54 -0.45
CA ILE A 185 -6.09 8.17 -0.90
C ILE A 185 -7.40 7.40 -1.10
N VAL A 186 -8.37 7.51 -0.20
CA VAL A 186 -9.68 6.86 -0.39
C VAL A 186 -10.45 7.49 -1.55
N GLN A 187 -10.39 8.81 -1.69
CA GLN A 187 -11.04 9.55 -2.78
C GLN A 187 -10.42 9.25 -4.16
N ASP A 188 -9.17 8.82 -4.20
CA ASP A 188 -8.45 8.48 -5.43
C ASP A 188 -8.60 7.01 -5.85
N ILE A 189 -9.42 6.18 -5.15
CA ILE A 189 -9.66 4.79 -5.57
C ILE A 189 -10.30 4.79 -6.96
N PRO A 190 -9.62 4.23 -7.98
CA PRO A 190 -10.14 4.27 -9.35
C PRO A 190 -11.12 3.11 -9.57
N LEU A 191 -12.41 3.41 -9.70
CA LEU A 191 -13.48 2.42 -9.86
C LEU A 191 -14.03 2.35 -11.29
N LYS A 192 -13.90 3.40 -12.07
CA LYS A 192 -14.44 3.53 -13.43
C LYS A 192 -13.52 4.35 -14.31
N GLU A 193 -13.65 4.20 -15.61
CA GLU A 193 -12.80 4.83 -16.63
C GLU A 193 -12.64 6.36 -16.48
N THR A 194 -13.65 7.02 -15.93
CA THR A 194 -13.60 8.47 -15.69
C THR A 194 -12.85 8.88 -14.44
N ASP A 195 -12.48 7.91 -13.57
CA ASP A 195 -11.74 8.22 -12.34
C ASP A 195 -10.26 8.43 -12.65
N PRO A 196 -9.61 9.42 -12.02
CA PRO A 196 -8.17 9.59 -12.15
C PRO A 196 -7.41 8.33 -11.77
N GLY A 197 -6.39 7.97 -12.56
CA GLY A 197 -5.56 6.79 -12.30
C GLY A 197 -6.16 5.46 -12.70
N TYR A 198 -7.38 5.43 -13.27
CA TYR A 198 -7.97 4.19 -13.78
C TYR A 198 -7.17 3.62 -14.95
N ASP A 199 -6.71 4.47 -15.85
CA ASP A 199 -5.81 4.12 -16.96
C ASP A 199 -4.48 3.52 -16.46
N ILE A 200 -3.92 4.07 -15.40
CA ILE A 200 -2.71 3.55 -14.75
C ILE A 200 -2.97 2.16 -14.18
N LEU A 201 -4.12 1.95 -13.51
CA LEU A 201 -4.49 0.67 -12.92
C LEU A 201 -4.70 -0.40 -14.00
N ILE A 202 -5.39 -0.08 -15.09
CA ILE A 202 -5.55 -0.98 -16.26
C ILE A 202 -4.20 -1.33 -16.86
N ASN A 203 -3.36 -0.33 -17.16
CA ASN A 203 -2.03 -0.54 -17.70
C ASN A 203 -1.16 -1.41 -16.78
N THR A 204 -1.28 -1.21 -15.46
CA THR A 204 -0.58 -2.05 -14.48
C THR A 204 -1.05 -3.50 -14.57
N ALA A 205 -2.37 -3.73 -14.55
CA ALA A 205 -2.96 -5.06 -14.63
C ALA A 205 -2.55 -5.81 -15.90
N GLU A 206 -2.63 -5.15 -17.07
CA GLU A 206 -2.23 -5.71 -18.35
C GLU A 206 -0.74 -6.10 -18.40
N ARG A 207 0.11 -5.39 -17.66
CA ARG A 207 1.56 -5.61 -17.63
C ARG A 207 2.04 -6.53 -16.50
N LEU A 208 1.17 -7.02 -15.63
CA LEU A 208 1.55 -7.98 -14.58
C LEU A 208 2.21 -9.24 -15.15
N HIS A 209 1.89 -9.62 -16.39
CA HIS A 209 2.53 -10.74 -17.09
C HIS A 209 4.06 -10.61 -17.18
N LEU A 210 4.62 -9.39 -17.18
CA LEU A 210 6.08 -9.16 -17.18
C LEU A 210 6.77 -9.69 -15.91
N LEU A 211 5.98 -9.92 -14.85
CA LEU A 211 6.46 -10.39 -13.55
C LEU A 211 6.10 -11.85 -13.27
N GLN A 212 5.37 -12.54 -14.15
CA GLN A 212 4.87 -13.91 -13.91
C GLN A 212 5.96 -14.94 -13.63
N ASN A 213 7.13 -14.77 -14.23
CA ASN A 213 8.27 -15.68 -14.04
C ASN A 213 9.05 -15.42 -12.73
N LYS A 214 8.64 -14.45 -11.93
CA LYS A 214 9.29 -14.13 -10.65
C LYS A 214 8.61 -14.90 -9.51
N PRO A 215 9.37 -15.45 -8.56
CA PRO A 215 8.77 -16.06 -7.37
C PRO A 215 7.81 -15.10 -6.66
N CYS A 216 6.58 -15.55 -6.41
CA CYS A 216 5.54 -14.78 -5.74
C CYS A 216 5.01 -15.55 -4.52
N LEU A 217 4.99 -14.88 -3.37
CA LEU A 217 4.33 -15.33 -2.16
C LEU A 217 3.12 -14.46 -1.90
N ILE A 218 1.94 -15.05 -1.80
CA ILE A 218 0.70 -14.39 -1.40
C ILE A 218 0.39 -14.80 0.04
N ALA A 219 0.53 -13.86 0.99
CA ALA A 219 0.20 -14.09 2.39
C ALA A 219 -1.12 -13.35 2.71
N TRP A 220 -2.22 -14.11 2.84
CA TRP A 220 -3.58 -13.59 2.78
C TRP A 220 -4.36 -13.78 4.05
N GLY A 221 -4.84 -12.67 4.62
CA GLY A 221 -5.79 -12.66 5.73
C GLY A 221 -7.22 -12.87 5.21
N GLU A 222 -7.81 -14.05 5.42
CA GLU A 222 -9.13 -14.42 4.85
C GLU A 222 -10.31 -13.61 5.41
N ARG A 223 -10.11 -12.90 6.52
CA ARG A 223 -11.14 -12.10 7.17
C ARG A 223 -11.05 -10.61 6.85
N ASP A 224 -10.25 -10.25 5.87
CA ASP A 224 -10.21 -8.87 5.38
C ASP A 224 -11.53 -8.54 4.69
N PHE A 225 -12.16 -7.43 5.11
CA PHE A 225 -13.45 -7.00 4.56
C PHE A 225 -13.31 -6.12 3.30
N VAL A 226 -12.09 -5.70 2.99
CA VAL A 226 -11.75 -4.93 1.78
C VAL A 226 -11.22 -5.87 0.72
N PHE A 227 -10.07 -6.51 1.01
CA PHE A 227 -9.38 -7.43 0.11
C PHE A 227 -9.68 -8.87 0.51
N ASP A 228 -10.85 -9.34 0.13
CA ASP A 228 -11.38 -10.68 0.43
C ASP A 228 -11.03 -11.73 -0.65
N THR A 229 -11.72 -12.86 -0.64
CA THR A 229 -11.47 -13.99 -1.54
C THR A 229 -11.51 -13.64 -3.04
N PRO A 230 -12.43 -12.83 -3.58
CA PRO A 230 -12.39 -12.38 -4.97
C PRO A 230 -11.06 -11.79 -5.41
N PHE A 231 -10.44 -10.94 -4.58
CA PHE A 231 -9.13 -10.38 -4.88
C PHE A 231 -8.02 -11.44 -4.87
N LEU A 232 -8.07 -12.40 -3.93
CA LEU A 232 -7.11 -13.50 -3.90
C LEU A 232 -7.22 -14.35 -5.17
N ASN A 233 -8.45 -14.67 -5.60
CA ASN A 233 -8.68 -15.45 -6.81
C ASN A 233 -8.13 -14.72 -8.04
N GLN A 234 -8.35 -13.41 -8.14
CA GLN A 234 -7.82 -12.60 -9.23
C GLN A 234 -6.28 -12.56 -9.22
N TRP A 235 -5.64 -12.50 -8.05
CA TRP A 235 -4.18 -12.64 -7.95
C TRP A 235 -3.69 -13.99 -8.49
N LEU A 236 -4.41 -15.08 -8.23
CA LEU A 236 -4.05 -16.43 -8.71
C LEU A 236 -4.25 -16.59 -10.23
N GLU A 237 -5.11 -15.80 -10.85
CA GLU A 237 -5.18 -15.73 -12.33
C GLU A 237 -3.93 -15.06 -12.91
N TYR A 238 -3.44 -13.98 -12.30
CA TYR A 238 -2.21 -13.32 -12.74
C TYR A 238 -0.94 -14.13 -12.40
N PHE A 239 -0.90 -14.80 -11.24
CA PHE A 239 0.26 -15.54 -10.73
C PHE A 239 -0.13 -16.95 -10.31
N PRO A 240 -0.43 -17.86 -11.27
CA PRO A 240 -0.91 -19.21 -10.97
C PRO A 240 0.09 -20.07 -10.19
N GLU A 241 1.39 -19.77 -10.31
CA GLU A 241 2.46 -20.48 -9.61
C GLU A 241 2.80 -19.85 -8.23
N ALA A 242 2.02 -18.86 -7.78
CA ALA A 242 2.28 -18.21 -6.51
C ALA A 242 2.08 -19.17 -5.33
N GLN A 243 3.00 -19.15 -4.38
CA GLN A 243 2.80 -19.83 -3.10
C GLN A 243 1.78 -19.04 -2.26
N VAL A 244 0.77 -19.71 -1.72
CA VAL A 244 -0.27 -19.05 -0.91
C VAL A 244 -0.20 -19.49 0.54
N LEU A 245 -0.13 -18.51 1.47
CA LEU A 245 -0.31 -18.70 2.89
C LEU A 245 -1.61 -18.00 3.33
N ARG A 246 -2.53 -18.74 3.95
CA ARG A 246 -3.84 -18.21 4.42
C ARG A 246 -3.87 -18.13 5.94
N PHE A 247 -4.47 -17.05 6.48
CA PHE A 247 -4.53 -16.76 7.92
C PHE A 247 -5.94 -16.46 8.41
#